data_c6bbcd5f05cb1ca129ff55818bfc10fa
#
_entry.id   c6bbcd5f05cb1ca129ff55818bfc10fa
#
_cell.length_a   1.000
_cell.length_b   1.000
_cell.length_c   1.000
_cell.angle_alpha   90.00
_cell.angle_beta   90.00
_cell.angle_gamma   90.00
#
_symmetry.space_group_name_H-M   'P 1'
#
loop_
_entity.id
_entity.type
_entity.pdbx_description
1 polymer ?
#
loop_
_entity_poly.entity_id
_entity_poly.type
_entity_poly.pdbx_seq_one_letter_code
_entity_poly.pdbx_strand_id
1 'polypeptide(L)'
;MDKFIHMNNVQIYTLFSSSSGNCHYLRLGEREILIDAGKNAKAIKGALSLIGTDIQNIRDICITHEHSDHISALRVLQKSNADMTLHFHPLCADAISMCGVDISGAVSLSEGECIDEDGIRISAFGVCHDSRACLGYRIEYTDGTDTIKIGIATDVGHLTCEVAEGLCGCDCVIVESNHDKDMLRRGPYPEYLKARIFSSEGHLPNESCAKLCSYLAKLGTHHVMLAHISKENNDPTLALKLTREAIANESVRVFCARPDTPVCLYDSSKKGTDIKC
;
A
#
# COMPACT_ATOMS: atom_id res chain seq x y z
N MET A 1 3.16 -24.00 6.77
CA MET A 1 1.90 -24.43 6.14
C MET A 1 1.08 -23.16 6.02
N ASP A 2 0.70 -22.79 4.81
CA ASP A 2 0.01 -21.51 4.55
C ASP A 2 -1.35 -21.52 5.28
N LYS A 3 -1.55 -20.63 6.22
CA LYS A 3 -2.73 -20.52 7.09
C LYS A 3 -4.04 -20.33 6.29
N PHE A 4 -3.90 -19.84 5.03
CA PHE A 4 -5.01 -19.40 4.18
C PHE A 4 -5.34 -20.36 3.02
N ILE A 5 -4.93 -21.64 3.09
CA ILE A 5 -5.16 -22.65 2.03
C ILE A 5 -6.66 -22.83 1.68
N HIS A 6 -7.56 -22.38 2.55
CA HIS A 6 -9.01 -22.54 2.40
C HIS A 6 -9.74 -21.27 1.97
N MET A 7 -9.09 -20.09 1.98
CA MET A 7 -9.72 -18.84 1.53
C MET A 7 -9.77 -18.79 0.01
N ASN A 8 -10.94 -18.56 -0.55
CA ASN A 8 -11.13 -18.42 -1.98
C ASN A 8 -11.10 -16.94 -2.40
N ASN A 9 -10.63 -16.67 -3.63
CA ASN A 9 -10.67 -15.35 -4.25
C ASN A 9 -9.98 -14.24 -3.43
N VAL A 10 -8.80 -14.50 -2.86
CA VAL A 10 -7.97 -13.44 -2.26
C VAL A 10 -6.78 -13.17 -3.16
N GLN A 11 -6.64 -11.93 -3.62
CA GLN A 11 -5.52 -11.46 -4.41
C GLN A 11 -5.02 -10.12 -3.88
N ILE A 12 -3.71 -9.97 -3.72
CA ILE A 12 -3.06 -8.75 -3.25
C ILE A 12 -1.91 -8.45 -4.21
N TYR A 13 -2.00 -7.31 -4.88
CA TYR A 13 -0.98 -6.84 -5.83
C TYR A 13 -0.58 -5.40 -5.53
N THR A 14 0.68 -5.09 -5.71
CA THR A 14 1.13 -3.72 -5.96
C THR A 14 1.19 -3.50 -7.45
N LEU A 15 0.30 -2.67 -8.01
CA LEU A 15 0.26 -2.38 -9.45
C LEU A 15 1.37 -1.41 -9.84
N PHE A 16 1.57 -0.38 -9.03
CA PHE A 16 2.61 0.66 -9.20
C PHE A 16 3.08 1.13 -7.84
N SER A 17 4.38 1.40 -7.71
CA SER A 17 4.91 1.97 -6.47
C SER A 17 6.19 2.75 -6.72
N SER A 18 6.08 4.07 -6.68
CA SER A 18 7.19 5.02 -6.83
C SER A 18 6.68 6.44 -6.57
N SER A 19 7.58 7.41 -6.45
CA SER A 19 7.25 8.86 -6.42
C SER A 19 6.58 9.39 -7.70
N SER A 20 6.35 8.56 -8.70
CA SER A 20 5.62 8.91 -9.93
C SER A 20 4.24 8.26 -10.04
N GLY A 21 3.83 7.52 -9.04
CA GLY A 21 2.50 6.93 -8.93
C GLY A 21 2.45 5.65 -8.12
N ASN A 22 1.49 5.60 -7.21
CA ASN A 22 1.22 4.49 -6.31
C ASN A 22 -0.19 3.96 -6.56
N CYS A 23 -0.35 2.65 -6.56
CA CYS A 23 -1.64 1.98 -6.67
C CYS A 23 -1.48 0.53 -6.24
N HIS A 24 -2.27 0.10 -5.26
CA HIS A 24 -2.33 -1.29 -4.82
C HIS A 24 -3.73 -1.84 -5.10
N TYR A 25 -3.82 -3.13 -5.37
CA TYR A 25 -5.06 -3.81 -5.69
C TYR A 25 -5.29 -4.95 -4.73
N LEU A 26 -6.52 -5.05 -4.24
CA LEU A 26 -7.01 -6.13 -3.39
C LEU A 26 -8.28 -6.72 -4.00
N ARG A 27 -8.34 -8.06 -4.13
CA ARG A 27 -9.58 -8.80 -4.30
C ARG A 27 -9.82 -9.60 -3.03
N LEU A 28 -10.99 -9.43 -2.45
CA LEU A 28 -11.42 -10.05 -1.21
C LEU A 28 -12.82 -10.65 -1.44
N GLY A 29 -12.86 -11.93 -1.80
CA GLY A 29 -14.09 -12.55 -2.33
C GLY A 29 -14.50 -11.90 -3.65
N GLU A 30 -15.71 -11.32 -3.66
CA GLU A 30 -16.27 -10.62 -4.84
C GLU A 30 -15.97 -9.11 -4.85
N ARG A 31 -15.40 -8.57 -3.77
CA ARG A 31 -15.09 -7.13 -3.67
C ARG A 31 -13.68 -6.82 -4.12
N GLU A 32 -13.56 -5.85 -5.01
CA GLU A 32 -12.28 -5.37 -5.52
C GLU A 32 -12.05 -3.92 -5.09
N ILE A 33 -10.86 -3.67 -4.50
CA ILE A 33 -10.49 -2.42 -3.86
C ILE A 33 -9.17 -1.93 -4.43
N LEU A 34 -9.07 -0.64 -4.72
CA LEU A 34 -7.77 0.01 -4.92
C LEU A 34 -7.37 0.79 -3.66
N ILE A 35 -6.08 0.78 -3.36
CA ILE A 35 -5.47 1.72 -2.43
C ILE A 35 -4.61 2.64 -3.27
N ASP A 36 -5.01 3.91 -3.31
CA ASP A 36 -4.51 4.95 -4.19
C ASP A 36 -4.72 4.71 -5.70
N ALA A 37 -4.63 5.79 -6.47
CA ALA A 37 -4.75 5.82 -7.92
C ALA A 37 -3.82 6.88 -8.51
N GLY A 38 -2.54 6.79 -8.19
CA GLY A 38 -1.55 7.82 -8.46
C GLY A 38 -0.89 7.75 -9.83
N LYS A 39 -1.04 6.64 -10.57
CA LYS A 39 -0.56 6.53 -11.95
C LYS A 39 -1.64 7.00 -12.92
N ASN A 40 -1.29 7.30 -14.19
CA ASN A 40 -2.33 7.65 -15.17
C ASN A 40 -3.36 6.51 -15.35
N ALA A 41 -4.61 6.87 -15.62
CA ALA A 41 -5.72 5.91 -15.68
C ALA A 41 -5.54 4.82 -16.76
N LYS A 42 -4.86 5.11 -17.88
CA LYS A 42 -4.57 4.13 -18.93
C LYS A 42 -3.63 3.04 -18.39
N ALA A 43 -2.61 3.43 -17.64
CA ALA A 43 -1.68 2.49 -17.03
C ALA A 43 -2.38 1.62 -15.98
N ILE A 44 -3.21 2.21 -15.09
CA ILE A 44 -3.96 1.47 -14.08
C ILE A 44 -4.90 0.44 -14.74
N LYS A 45 -5.69 0.85 -15.73
CA LYS A 45 -6.56 -0.07 -16.49
C LYS A 45 -5.76 -1.20 -17.17
N GLY A 46 -4.61 -0.88 -17.76
CA GLY A 46 -3.72 -1.86 -18.36
C GLY A 46 -3.18 -2.86 -17.32
N ALA A 47 -2.79 -2.38 -16.14
CA ALA A 47 -2.31 -3.24 -15.05
C ALA A 47 -3.43 -4.15 -14.48
N LEU A 48 -4.65 -3.63 -14.34
CA LEU A 48 -5.81 -4.43 -13.95
C LEU A 48 -6.08 -5.55 -14.98
N SER A 49 -6.04 -5.22 -16.27
CA SER A 49 -6.21 -6.23 -17.33
C SER A 49 -5.12 -7.32 -17.29
N LEU A 50 -3.88 -6.97 -16.96
CA LEU A 50 -2.78 -7.94 -16.85
C LEU A 50 -2.99 -8.95 -15.70
N ILE A 51 -3.69 -8.54 -14.65
CA ILE A 51 -4.01 -9.41 -13.50
C ILE A 51 -5.41 -10.06 -13.62
N GLY A 52 -6.08 -9.89 -14.76
CA GLY A 52 -7.34 -10.57 -15.09
C GLY A 52 -8.58 -9.89 -14.54
N THR A 53 -8.56 -8.56 -14.35
CA THR A 53 -9.72 -7.77 -13.92
C THR A 53 -9.87 -6.49 -14.75
N ASP A 54 -10.89 -5.68 -14.45
CA ASP A 54 -11.19 -4.41 -15.12
C ASP A 54 -11.62 -3.35 -14.09
N ILE A 55 -11.50 -2.09 -14.46
CA ILE A 55 -11.92 -0.95 -13.63
C ILE A 55 -13.41 -0.99 -13.28
N GLN A 56 -14.23 -1.65 -14.08
CA GLN A 56 -15.66 -1.83 -13.82
C GLN A 56 -15.94 -2.69 -12.59
N ASN A 57 -15.00 -3.54 -12.19
CA ASN A 57 -15.13 -4.40 -11.02
C ASN A 57 -14.66 -3.71 -9.72
N ILE A 58 -13.96 -2.57 -9.84
CA ILE A 58 -13.50 -1.85 -8.66
C ILE A 58 -14.68 -1.17 -7.96
N ARG A 59 -14.93 -1.57 -6.73
CA ARG A 59 -16.01 -1.01 -5.90
C ARG A 59 -15.54 0.16 -5.05
N ASP A 60 -14.33 0.09 -4.53
CA ASP A 60 -13.79 1.09 -3.61
C ASP A 60 -12.42 1.57 -4.03
N ILE A 61 -12.14 2.84 -3.78
CA ILE A 61 -10.78 3.39 -3.78
C ILE A 61 -10.54 4.07 -2.43
N CYS A 62 -9.64 3.50 -1.65
CA CYS A 62 -9.16 4.10 -0.41
C CYS A 62 -7.92 4.94 -0.71
N ILE A 63 -7.95 6.20 -0.34
CA ILE A 63 -6.90 7.18 -0.65
C ILE A 63 -6.11 7.45 0.63
N THR A 64 -4.80 7.24 0.57
CA THR A 64 -3.92 7.50 1.71
C THR A 64 -3.81 9.00 2.00
N HIS A 65 -3.56 9.80 0.98
CA HIS A 65 -3.44 11.27 1.09
C HIS A 65 -3.58 11.94 -0.29
N GLU A 66 -3.58 13.28 -0.31
CA GLU A 66 -3.93 14.08 -1.49
C GLU A 66 -2.78 14.34 -2.48
N HIS A 67 -1.57 13.83 -2.29
CA HIS A 67 -0.49 14.06 -3.24
C HIS A 67 -0.79 13.47 -4.63
N SER A 68 -0.28 14.12 -5.66
CA SER A 68 -0.61 13.80 -7.06
C SER A 68 -0.25 12.38 -7.46
N ASP A 69 0.81 11.81 -6.91
CA ASP A 69 1.23 10.44 -7.14
C ASP A 69 0.37 9.41 -6.38
N HIS A 70 -0.70 9.83 -5.71
CA HIS A 70 -1.73 9.00 -5.09
C HIS A 70 -3.13 9.22 -5.68
N ILE A 71 -3.40 10.37 -6.32
CA ILE A 71 -4.76 10.70 -6.76
C ILE A 71 -4.89 11.04 -8.25
N SER A 72 -3.82 11.10 -9.04
CA SER A 72 -3.82 11.67 -10.40
C SER A 72 -4.80 11.00 -11.38
N ALA A 73 -5.16 9.74 -11.19
CA ALA A 73 -6.11 9.03 -12.06
C ALA A 73 -7.58 9.15 -11.61
N LEU A 74 -7.88 9.55 -10.38
CA LEU A 74 -9.22 9.46 -9.78
C LEU A 74 -10.31 10.03 -10.68
N ARG A 75 -10.14 11.26 -11.18
CA ARG A 75 -11.11 11.90 -12.06
C ARG A 75 -11.44 11.10 -13.32
N VAL A 76 -10.45 10.42 -13.90
CA VAL A 76 -10.65 9.64 -15.13
C VAL A 76 -11.22 8.27 -14.81
N LEU A 77 -10.80 7.65 -13.71
CA LEU A 77 -11.33 6.37 -13.27
C LEU A 77 -12.80 6.49 -12.86
N GLN A 78 -13.17 7.54 -12.11
CA GLN A 78 -14.54 7.81 -11.70
C GLN A 78 -15.49 7.99 -12.91
N LYS A 79 -15.02 8.63 -13.98
CA LYS A 79 -15.81 8.72 -15.23
C LYS A 79 -15.96 7.37 -15.94
N SER A 80 -15.06 6.43 -15.68
CA SER A 80 -15.12 5.10 -16.28
C SER A 80 -15.99 4.14 -15.48
N ASN A 81 -16.07 4.33 -14.17
CA ASN A 81 -16.91 3.56 -13.27
C ASN A 81 -17.49 4.54 -12.23
N ALA A 82 -18.76 4.92 -12.42
CA ALA A 82 -19.44 5.88 -11.57
C ALA A 82 -19.92 5.27 -10.24
N ASP A 83 -19.94 3.94 -10.14
CA ASP A 83 -20.43 3.22 -8.95
C ASP A 83 -19.32 3.01 -7.89
N MET A 84 -18.09 3.49 -8.17
CA MET A 84 -17.00 3.43 -7.20
C MET A 84 -17.23 4.38 -6.03
N THR A 85 -17.01 3.88 -4.82
CA THR A 85 -16.97 4.70 -3.61
C THR A 85 -15.54 5.13 -3.31
N LEU A 86 -15.35 6.42 -3.05
CA LEU A 86 -14.05 6.95 -2.60
C LEU A 86 -14.04 7.06 -1.07
N HIS A 87 -12.94 6.62 -0.46
CA HIS A 87 -12.71 6.73 0.98
C HIS A 87 -11.43 7.52 1.23
N PHE A 88 -11.51 8.59 2.00
CA PHE A 88 -10.35 9.45 2.29
C PHE A 88 -10.55 10.27 3.56
N HIS A 89 -9.46 10.78 4.11
CA HIS A 89 -9.53 11.67 5.27
C HIS A 89 -10.21 13.00 4.91
N PRO A 90 -11.15 13.51 5.74
CA PRO A 90 -11.91 14.74 5.44
C PRO A 90 -11.03 15.95 5.10
N LEU A 91 -9.85 16.09 5.70
CA LEU A 91 -8.92 17.18 5.41
C LEU A 91 -8.37 17.16 3.98
N CYS A 92 -8.41 16.02 3.28
CA CYS A 92 -7.98 15.87 1.88
C CYS A 92 -9.08 16.29 0.88
N ALA A 93 -10.33 16.45 1.33
CA ALA A 93 -11.51 16.64 0.48
C ALA A 93 -11.36 17.81 -0.52
N ASP A 94 -10.94 18.98 -0.03
CA ASP A 94 -10.78 20.17 -0.89
C ASP A 94 -9.73 19.95 -1.98
N ALA A 95 -8.58 19.35 -1.63
CA ALA A 95 -7.51 19.10 -2.59
C ALA A 95 -7.93 18.08 -3.66
N ILE A 96 -8.64 17.02 -3.27
CA ILE A 96 -9.18 16.01 -4.19
C ILE A 96 -10.23 16.63 -5.11
N SER A 97 -11.16 17.40 -4.56
CA SER A 97 -12.19 18.10 -5.33
C SER A 97 -11.60 19.12 -6.33
N MET A 98 -10.56 19.85 -5.94
CA MET A 98 -9.84 20.78 -6.83
C MET A 98 -9.21 20.08 -8.05
N CYS A 99 -8.92 18.77 -7.97
CA CYS A 99 -8.50 17.97 -9.11
C CYS A 99 -9.66 17.57 -10.05
N GLY A 100 -10.88 18.04 -9.77
CA GLY A 100 -12.08 17.78 -10.56
C GLY A 100 -12.67 16.39 -10.34
N VAL A 101 -12.43 15.81 -9.18
CA VAL A 101 -13.05 14.58 -8.69
C VAL A 101 -14.37 14.92 -8.02
N ASP A 102 -15.43 14.17 -8.33
CA ASP A 102 -16.70 14.28 -7.61
C ASP A 102 -16.62 13.54 -6.28
N ILE A 103 -16.76 14.28 -5.18
CA ILE A 103 -16.68 13.73 -3.82
C ILE A 103 -18.05 13.66 -3.13
N SER A 104 -19.15 13.93 -3.85
CA SER A 104 -20.50 13.96 -3.25
C SER A 104 -20.97 12.62 -2.69
N GLY A 105 -20.49 11.51 -3.27
CA GLY A 105 -20.76 10.14 -2.80
C GLY A 105 -19.61 9.52 -2.01
N ALA A 106 -18.60 10.29 -1.63
CA ALA A 106 -17.47 9.78 -0.89
C ALA A 106 -17.82 9.49 0.58
N VAL A 107 -17.14 8.52 1.17
CA VAL A 107 -17.24 8.18 2.59
C VAL A 107 -15.96 8.67 3.28
N SER A 108 -16.13 9.59 4.22
CA SER A 108 -15.02 10.06 5.04
C SER A 108 -14.52 8.97 5.98
N LEU A 109 -13.23 8.87 6.14
CA LEU A 109 -12.59 7.92 7.05
C LEU A 109 -11.38 8.60 7.73
N SER A 110 -11.47 8.81 9.03
CA SER A 110 -10.41 9.40 9.84
C SER A 110 -9.65 8.32 10.61
N GLU A 111 -8.56 8.70 11.25
CA GLU A 111 -7.79 7.80 12.11
C GLU A 111 -8.65 7.18 13.21
N GLY A 112 -8.55 5.87 13.38
CA GLY A 112 -9.33 5.09 14.36
C GLY A 112 -10.74 4.73 13.88
N GLU A 113 -11.22 5.26 12.76
CA GLU A 113 -12.50 4.89 12.16
C GLU A 113 -12.40 3.63 11.31
N CYS A 114 -13.51 2.97 11.08
CA CYS A 114 -13.59 1.80 10.21
C CYS A 114 -14.93 1.73 9.45
N ILE A 115 -14.87 1.05 8.32
CA ILE A 115 -16.03 0.62 7.54
C ILE A 115 -16.10 -0.91 7.67
N ASP A 116 -17.30 -1.44 7.88
CA ASP A 116 -17.53 -2.88 8.03
C ASP A 116 -18.71 -3.28 7.14
N GLU A 117 -18.44 -3.96 6.04
CA GLU A 117 -19.43 -4.34 5.04
C GLU A 117 -18.99 -5.63 4.34
N ASP A 118 -19.94 -6.54 4.09
CA ASP A 118 -19.75 -7.78 3.33
C ASP A 118 -18.61 -8.68 3.86
N GLY A 119 -18.38 -8.70 5.18
CA GLY A 119 -17.29 -9.45 5.81
C GLY A 119 -15.90 -8.81 5.62
N ILE A 120 -15.86 -7.60 5.09
CA ILE A 120 -14.64 -6.81 4.95
C ILE A 120 -14.69 -5.61 5.91
N ARG A 121 -13.65 -5.50 6.73
CA ARG A 121 -13.45 -4.36 7.62
C ARG A 121 -12.24 -3.57 7.15
N ILE A 122 -12.44 -2.29 6.84
CA ILE A 122 -11.39 -1.34 6.47
C ILE A 122 -11.23 -0.36 7.63
N SER A 123 -10.09 -0.37 8.30
CA SER A 123 -9.76 0.54 9.39
C SER A 123 -8.62 1.45 8.98
N ALA A 124 -8.71 2.74 9.32
CA ALA A 124 -7.69 3.72 9.06
C ALA A 124 -6.86 4.01 10.32
N PHE A 125 -5.56 4.25 10.14
CA PHE A 125 -4.65 4.72 11.18
C PHE A 125 -3.76 5.85 10.66
N GLY A 126 -3.30 6.73 11.55
CA GLY A 126 -2.50 7.88 11.20
C GLY A 126 -1.08 7.52 10.76
N VAL A 127 -0.59 8.21 9.73
CA VAL A 127 0.79 8.14 9.24
C VAL A 127 1.36 9.55 9.21
N CYS A 128 2.57 9.74 9.75
CA CYS A 128 3.25 11.04 9.71
C CYS A 128 3.84 11.27 8.32
N HIS A 129 3.30 12.25 7.60
CA HIS A 129 3.79 12.67 6.28
C HIS A 129 3.51 14.15 6.06
N ASP A 130 4.22 14.80 5.13
CA ASP A 130 4.06 16.21 4.78
C ASP A 130 2.84 16.48 3.87
N SER A 131 1.69 15.99 4.29
CA SER A 131 0.38 16.12 3.66
C SER A 131 -0.65 16.71 4.64
N ARG A 132 -1.88 16.99 4.19
CA ARG A 132 -2.95 17.49 5.06
C ARG A 132 -3.38 16.47 6.10
N ALA A 133 -3.43 15.20 5.70
CA ALA A 133 -3.59 14.02 6.54
C ALA A 133 -3.13 12.81 5.72
N CYS A 134 -2.41 11.88 6.35
CA CYS A 134 -1.99 10.66 5.70
C CYS A 134 -2.49 9.46 6.49
N LEU A 135 -3.16 8.53 5.79
CA LEU A 135 -3.73 7.32 6.36
C LEU A 135 -2.94 6.08 5.92
N GLY A 136 -2.69 5.20 6.86
CA GLY A 136 -2.47 3.80 6.61
C GLY A 136 -3.77 3.02 6.73
N TYR A 137 -3.84 1.85 6.13
CA TYR A 137 -5.04 1.01 6.14
C TYR A 137 -4.74 -0.38 6.69
N ARG A 138 -5.64 -0.85 7.54
CA ARG A 138 -5.75 -2.23 7.96
C ARG A 138 -7.04 -2.79 7.40
N ILE A 139 -6.95 -3.84 6.59
CA ILE A 139 -8.09 -4.46 5.92
C ILE A 139 -8.17 -5.90 6.39
N GLU A 140 -9.32 -6.28 6.94
CA GLU A 140 -9.60 -7.64 7.40
C GLU A 140 -10.73 -8.21 6.55
N TYR A 141 -10.52 -9.38 5.98
CA TYR A 141 -11.54 -10.12 5.24
C TYR A 141 -11.79 -11.45 5.90
N THR A 142 -13.05 -11.73 6.20
CA THR A 142 -13.52 -12.97 6.82
C THR A 142 -14.38 -13.76 5.84
N ASP A 143 -13.92 -14.98 5.53
CA ASP A 143 -14.68 -15.98 4.74
C ASP A 143 -14.95 -17.19 5.63
N GLY A 144 -16.19 -17.33 6.07
CA GLY A 144 -16.57 -18.34 7.05
C GLY A 144 -15.85 -18.17 8.40
N THR A 145 -14.93 -19.07 8.72
CA THR A 145 -14.13 -19.03 9.97
C THR A 145 -12.75 -18.45 9.81
N ASP A 146 -12.30 -18.28 8.57
CA ASP A 146 -10.95 -17.82 8.27
C ASP A 146 -10.94 -16.30 8.05
N THR A 147 -9.91 -15.65 8.57
CA THR A 147 -9.72 -14.21 8.41
C THR A 147 -8.30 -13.93 7.93
N ILE A 148 -8.16 -13.17 6.85
CA ILE A 148 -6.88 -12.59 6.41
C ILE A 148 -6.84 -11.11 6.78
N LYS A 149 -5.68 -10.66 7.26
CA LYS A 149 -5.42 -9.29 7.68
C LYS A 149 -4.30 -8.70 6.84
N ILE A 150 -4.58 -7.56 6.24
CA ILE A 150 -3.69 -6.87 5.31
C ILE A 150 -3.41 -5.47 5.87
N GLY A 151 -2.14 -5.12 6.02
CA GLY A 151 -1.72 -3.79 6.46
C GLY A 151 -1.00 -3.04 5.35
N ILE A 152 -1.30 -1.76 5.18
CA ILE A 152 -0.69 -0.90 4.16
C ILE A 152 -0.28 0.42 4.81
N ALA A 153 1.02 0.76 4.71
CA ALA A 153 1.57 2.03 5.15
C ALA A 153 2.69 2.46 4.20
N THR A 154 2.41 3.46 3.40
CA THR A 154 3.35 4.17 2.51
C THR A 154 3.48 5.61 2.96
N ASP A 155 4.51 6.29 2.46
CA ASP A 155 4.78 7.69 2.79
C ASP A 155 4.94 7.93 4.30
N VAL A 156 5.73 7.04 4.91
CA VAL A 156 5.96 6.99 6.36
C VAL A 156 7.19 7.82 6.71
N GLY A 157 7.00 9.02 7.24
CA GLY A 157 8.12 9.87 7.67
C GLY A 157 8.93 9.24 8.80
N HIS A 158 8.26 8.68 9.80
CA HIS A 158 8.89 7.91 10.88
C HIS A 158 7.91 6.90 11.48
N LEU A 159 8.45 5.89 12.15
CA LEU A 159 7.64 4.88 12.83
C LEU A 159 7.03 5.44 14.12
N THR A 160 5.72 5.41 14.20
CA THR A 160 4.93 5.73 15.40
C THR A 160 4.34 4.46 16.01
N CYS A 161 3.81 4.55 17.23
CA CYS A 161 3.04 3.47 17.83
C CYS A 161 1.81 3.13 16.97
N GLU A 162 1.15 4.14 16.42
CA GLU A 162 -0.04 3.99 15.58
C GLU A 162 0.25 3.16 14.31
N VAL A 163 1.35 3.44 13.61
CA VAL A 163 1.77 2.63 12.45
C VAL A 163 2.09 1.20 12.87
N ALA A 164 2.82 1.02 13.98
CA ALA A 164 3.16 -0.31 14.46
C ALA A 164 1.92 -1.12 14.89
N GLU A 165 0.97 -0.50 15.58
CA GLU A 165 -0.29 -1.10 16.03
C GLU A 165 -1.22 -1.40 14.84
N GLY A 166 -1.35 -0.46 13.88
CA GLY A 166 -2.14 -0.65 12.67
C GLY A 166 -1.69 -1.85 11.83
N LEU A 167 -0.38 -2.10 11.77
CA LEU A 167 0.20 -3.23 11.04
C LEU A 167 0.34 -4.51 11.87
N CYS A 168 0.20 -4.43 13.21
CA CYS A 168 0.41 -5.55 14.12
C CYS A 168 -0.57 -6.70 13.84
N GLY A 169 -0.03 -7.93 13.72
CA GLY A 169 -0.82 -9.13 13.48
C GLY A 169 -1.48 -9.19 12.10
N CYS A 170 -1.05 -8.36 11.15
CA CYS A 170 -1.39 -8.51 9.74
C CYS A 170 -0.61 -9.68 9.13
N ASP A 171 -1.28 -10.48 8.33
CA ASP A 171 -0.70 -11.65 7.63
C ASP A 171 0.14 -11.20 6.43
N CYS A 172 -0.32 -10.15 5.75
CA CYS A 172 0.32 -9.51 4.61
C CYS A 172 0.51 -8.03 4.90
N VAL A 173 1.68 -7.47 4.61
CA VAL A 173 1.92 -6.04 4.75
C VAL A 173 2.56 -5.44 3.51
N ILE A 174 2.14 -4.23 3.15
CA ILE A 174 2.78 -3.37 2.15
C ILE A 174 3.33 -2.16 2.91
N VAL A 175 4.64 -2.03 2.97
CA VAL A 175 5.30 -1.02 3.80
C VAL A 175 6.36 -0.26 3.02
N GLU A 176 6.52 1.00 3.32
CA GLU A 176 7.54 1.82 2.68
C GLU A 176 8.97 1.37 3.05
N SER A 177 9.83 1.31 2.01
CA SER A 177 11.29 1.18 2.14
C SER A 177 11.93 2.14 1.14
N ASN A 178 11.87 3.46 1.45
CA ASN A 178 12.10 4.49 0.47
C ASN A 178 13.56 4.63 0.06
N HIS A 179 14.47 4.78 1.00
CA HIS A 179 15.86 5.13 0.69
C HIS A 179 16.89 4.40 1.57
N ASP A 180 18.06 4.20 0.99
CA ASP A 180 19.27 3.95 1.74
C ASP A 180 19.86 5.30 2.21
N LYS A 181 20.22 5.39 3.49
CA LYS A 181 20.68 6.66 4.09
C LYS A 181 21.99 7.17 3.48
N ASP A 182 22.90 6.28 3.12
CA ASP A 182 24.18 6.67 2.55
C ASP A 182 24.02 7.04 1.08
N MET A 183 23.18 6.34 0.32
CA MET A 183 22.83 6.73 -1.04
C MET A 183 22.16 8.10 -1.07
N LEU A 184 21.19 8.38 -0.18
CA LEU A 184 20.53 9.68 -0.11
C LEU A 184 21.52 10.80 0.26
N ARG A 185 22.41 10.60 1.24
CA ARG A 185 23.42 11.59 1.62
C ARG A 185 24.36 11.95 0.47
N ARG A 186 24.80 10.94 -0.30
CA ARG A 186 25.76 11.09 -1.40
C ARG A 186 25.09 11.35 -2.75
N GLY A 187 23.78 11.14 -2.83
CA GLY A 187 22.98 11.22 -4.05
C GLY A 187 22.89 12.64 -4.63
N PRO A 188 22.39 12.76 -5.86
CA PRO A 188 22.39 14.01 -6.61
C PRO A 188 21.32 15.01 -6.17
N TYR A 189 20.45 14.66 -5.24
CA TYR A 189 19.35 15.54 -4.81
C TYR A 189 19.87 16.81 -4.13
N PRO A 190 19.22 17.95 -4.35
CA PRO A 190 19.52 19.18 -3.62
C PRO A 190 19.36 19.00 -2.11
N GLU A 191 20.15 19.74 -1.31
CA GLU A 191 20.15 19.61 0.15
C GLU A 191 18.79 19.82 0.81
N TYR A 192 17.97 20.75 0.29
CA TYR A 192 16.62 20.97 0.81
C TYR A 192 15.73 19.73 0.63
N LEU A 193 15.87 19.00 -0.49
CA LEU A 193 15.11 17.78 -0.77
C LEU A 193 15.59 16.61 0.10
N LYS A 194 16.92 16.48 0.28
CA LYS A 194 17.49 15.51 1.23
C LYS A 194 16.99 15.77 2.64
N ALA A 195 16.98 17.02 3.09
CA ALA A 195 16.49 17.42 4.40
C ALA A 195 15.00 17.08 4.57
N ARG A 196 14.16 17.32 3.54
CA ARG A 196 12.75 16.92 3.53
C ARG A 196 12.61 15.41 3.66
N ILE A 197 13.32 14.62 2.86
CA ILE A 197 13.25 13.15 2.90
C ILE A 197 13.71 12.59 4.25
N PHE A 198 14.73 13.17 4.88
CA PHE A 198 15.22 12.77 6.20
C PHE A 198 14.35 13.28 7.37
N SER A 199 13.39 14.17 7.13
CA SER A 199 12.56 14.71 8.20
C SER A 199 11.62 13.67 8.79
N SER A 200 11.00 13.98 9.93
CA SER A 200 9.97 13.16 10.56
C SER A 200 8.67 13.06 9.75
N GLU A 201 8.51 13.88 8.73
CA GLU A 201 7.37 13.90 7.81
C GLU A 201 7.80 13.50 6.38
N GLY A 202 9.04 13.04 6.19
CA GLY A 202 9.58 12.63 4.92
C GLY A 202 9.26 11.17 4.58
N HIS A 203 10.28 10.32 4.44
CA HIS A 203 10.12 8.94 4.02
C HIS A 203 10.97 7.96 4.83
N LEU A 204 10.49 6.73 4.96
CA LEU A 204 11.08 5.69 5.79
C LEU A 204 12.35 5.09 5.16
N PRO A 205 13.50 5.15 5.84
CA PRO A 205 14.72 4.51 5.37
C PRO A 205 14.67 2.98 5.51
N ASN A 206 15.44 2.28 4.68
CA ASN A 206 15.50 0.82 4.63
C ASN A 206 15.72 0.16 5.99
N GLU A 207 16.59 0.73 6.84
CA GLU A 207 16.88 0.16 8.17
C GLU A 207 15.68 0.23 9.12
N SER A 208 14.89 1.29 9.03
CA SER A 208 13.68 1.45 9.84
C SER A 208 12.58 0.49 9.35
N CYS A 209 12.41 0.38 8.03
CA CYS A 209 11.52 -0.61 7.41
C CYS A 209 11.91 -2.04 7.82
N ALA A 210 13.20 -2.40 7.73
CA ALA A 210 13.69 -3.73 8.10
C ALA A 210 13.42 -4.06 9.58
N LYS A 211 13.59 -3.10 10.49
CA LYS A 211 13.26 -3.26 11.91
C LYS A 211 11.76 -3.48 12.13
N LEU A 212 10.91 -2.69 11.46
CA LEU A 212 9.45 -2.87 11.51
C LEU A 212 9.07 -4.25 10.99
N CYS A 213 9.56 -4.67 9.82
CA CYS A 213 9.27 -5.99 9.24
C CYS A 213 9.71 -7.14 10.15
N SER A 214 10.88 -7.02 10.81
CA SER A 214 11.34 -8.00 11.79
C SER A 214 10.42 -8.10 13.01
N TYR A 215 9.89 -6.98 13.48
CA TYR A 215 8.89 -6.95 14.56
C TYR A 215 7.58 -7.61 14.13
N LEU A 216 7.04 -7.22 12.97
CA LEU A 216 5.77 -7.74 12.43
C LEU A 216 5.86 -9.26 12.12
N ALA A 217 6.99 -9.74 11.62
CA ALA A 217 7.23 -11.16 11.37
C ALA A 217 7.12 -12.01 12.65
N LYS A 218 7.58 -11.50 13.80
CA LYS A 218 7.44 -12.16 15.12
C LYS A 218 5.99 -12.21 15.60
N LEU A 219 5.13 -11.32 15.06
CA LEU A 219 3.71 -11.21 15.39
C LEU A 219 2.79 -11.89 14.36
N GLY A 220 3.37 -12.67 13.42
CA GLY A 220 2.63 -13.51 12.51
C GLY A 220 2.53 -13.01 11.08
N THR A 221 3.24 -11.97 10.69
CA THR A 221 3.31 -11.55 9.29
C THR A 221 4.10 -12.57 8.47
N HIS A 222 3.52 -13.02 7.36
CA HIS A 222 4.10 -14.03 6.46
C HIS A 222 4.50 -13.47 5.09
N HIS A 223 3.89 -12.35 4.66
CA HIS A 223 4.15 -11.73 3.36
C HIS A 223 4.41 -10.24 3.53
N VAL A 224 5.54 -9.79 3.01
CA VAL A 224 5.98 -8.38 3.07
C VAL A 224 6.24 -7.87 1.66
N MET A 225 5.63 -6.76 1.27
CA MET A 225 5.94 -6.00 0.07
C MET A 225 6.65 -4.70 0.48
N LEU A 226 7.88 -4.54 0.07
CA LEU A 226 8.61 -3.29 0.18
C LEU A 226 8.15 -2.35 -0.94
N ALA A 227 7.57 -1.22 -0.58
CA ALA A 227 6.95 -0.27 -1.49
C ALA A 227 7.62 1.10 -1.46
N HIS A 228 7.23 1.99 -2.36
CA HIS A 228 7.68 3.38 -2.46
C HIS A 228 9.21 3.54 -2.50
N ILE A 229 9.87 2.65 -3.24
CA ILE A 229 11.34 2.60 -3.35
C ILE A 229 11.83 3.73 -4.24
N SER A 230 12.71 4.57 -3.72
CA SER A 230 13.34 5.66 -4.48
C SER A 230 14.21 5.11 -5.61
N LYS A 231 13.98 5.63 -6.82
CA LYS A 231 14.78 5.26 -7.99
C LYS A 231 16.24 5.73 -7.89
N GLU A 232 16.47 6.91 -7.28
CA GLU A 232 17.79 7.56 -7.23
C GLU A 232 18.57 7.25 -5.95
N ASN A 233 17.87 6.98 -4.86
CA ASN A 233 18.49 6.88 -3.54
C ASN A 233 18.25 5.52 -2.88
N ASN A 234 17.93 4.49 -3.68
CA ASN A 234 17.78 3.13 -3.18
C ASN A 234 18.16 2.11 -4.26
N ASP A 235 18.40 0.87 -3.79
CA ASP A 235 18.52 -0.32 -4.63
C ASP A 235 17.54 -1.37 -4.07
N PRO A 236 16.58 -1.86 -4.87
CA PRO A 236 15.65 -2.91 -4.44
C PRO A 236 16.35 -4.16 -3.89
N THR A 237 17.53 -4.50 -4.41
CA THR A 237 18.31 -5.64 -3.93
C THR A 237 18.85 -5.40 -2.52
N LEU A 238 19.29 -4.17 -2.24
CA LEU A 238 19.75 -3.76 -0.92
C LEU A 238 18.61 -3.75 0.09
N ALA A 239 17.47 -3.16 -0.27
CA ALA A 239 16.27 -3.14 0.59
C ALA A 239 15.80 -4.56 0.93
N LEU A 240 15.72 -5.46 -0.06
CA LEU A 240 15.39 -6.88 0.14
C LEU A 240 16.37 -7.57 1.05
N LYS A 241 17.68 -7.39 0.84
CA LYS A 241 18.74 -8.02 1.63
C LYS A 241 18.62 -7.61 3.10
N LEU A 242 18.57 -6.31 3.37
CA LEU A 242 18.46 -5.77 4.73
C LEU A 242 17.21 -6.29 5.45
N THR A 243 16.08 -6.31 4.76
CA THR A 243 14.82 -6.77 5.37
C THR A 243 14.85 -8.27 5.65
N ARG A 244 15.34 -9.09 4.72
CA ARG A 244 15.48 -10.55 4.92
C ARG A 244 16.44 -10.90 6.06
N GLU A 245 17.57 -10.21 6.13
CA GLU A 245 18.55 -10.39 7.23
C GLU A 245 17.95 -10.00 8.59
N ALA A 246 17.16 -8.92 8.65
CA ALA A 246 16.51 -8.48 9.89
C ALA A 246 15.39 -9.42 10.35
N ILE A 247 14.62 -9.98 9.42
CA ILE A 247 13.54 -10.94 9.71
C ILE A 247 14.14 -12.27 10.18
N ALA A 248 15.22 -12.74 9.54
CA ALA A 248 15.93 -14.00 9.85
C ALA A 248 14.99 -15.23 9.96
N ASN A 249 13.91 -15.23 9.16
CA ASN A 249 12.92 -16.32 9.09
C ASN A 249 12.56 -16.60 7.63
N GLU A 250 13.00 -17.73 7.10
CA GLU A 250 12.82 -18.13 5.70
C GLU A 250 11.35 -18.41 5.33
N SER A 251 10.47 -18.60 6.31
CA SER A 251 9.02 -18.76 6.04
C SER A 251 8.33 -17.45 5.68
N VAL A 252 8.94 -16.31 5.98
CA VAL A 252 8.42 -14.99 5.61
C VAL A 252 8.89 -14.63 4.21
N ARG A 253 7.94 -14.40 3.31
CA ARG A 253 8.22 -14.00 1.94
C ARG A 253 8.34 -12.49 1.83
N VAL A 254 9.45 -11.99 1.30
CA VAL A 254 9.71 -10.57 1.12
C VAL A 254 9.87 -10.27 -0.36
N PHE A 255 9.09 -9.31 -0.86
CA PHE A 255 9.06 -8.84 -2.25
C PHE A 255 9.37 -7.35 -2.31
N CYS A 256 9.82 -6.87 -3.48
CA CYS A 256 9.88 -5.46 -3.80
C CYS A 256 8.82 -5.09 -4.84
N ALA A 257 8.08 -4.04 -4.60
CA ALA A 257 7.22 -3.42 -5.58
C ALA A 257 8.04 -2.83 -6.74
N ARG A 258 7.39 -2.71 -7.89
CA ARG A 258 8.00 -2.13 -9.10
C ARG A 258 7.27 -0.86 -9.50
N PRO A 259 7.97 0.11 -10.14
CA PRO A 259 7.36 1.38 -10.52
C PRO A 259 6.32 1.24 -11.64
N ASP A 260 6.43 0.23 -12.52
CA ASP A 260 5.68 0.16 -13.77
C ASP A 260 5.08 -1.21 -14.10
N THR A 261 5.18 -2.18 -13.19
CA THR A 261 4.66 -3.55 -13.41
C THR A 261 4.03 -4.12 -12.17
N PRO A 262 2.86 -4.79 -12.27
CA PRO A 262 2.24 -5.45 -11.14
C PRO A 262 3.15 -6.51 -10.49
N VAL A 263 3.23 -6.49 -9.17
CA VAL A 263 3.91 -7.52 -8.36
C VAL A 263 2.88 -8.15 -7.43
N CYS A 264 2.76 -9.47 -7.51
CA CYS A 264 1.89 -10.25 -6.64
C CYS A 264 2.50 -10.38 -5.24
N LEU A 265 1.78 -9.96 -4.22
CA LEU A 265 2.14 -10.22 -2.83
C LEU A 265 1.55 -11.55 -2.35
N TYR A 266 0.25 -11.75 -2.63
CA TYR A 266 -0.49 -12.94 -2.28
C TYR A 266 -1.57 -13.23 -3.32
N ASP A 267 -1.79 -14.51 -3.62
CA ASP A 267 -2.85 -14.97 -4.51
C ASP A 267 -3.26 -16.38 -4.09
N SER A 268 -4.48 -16.51 -3.55
CA SER A 268 -5.00 -17.78 -3.03
C SER A 268 -5.16 -18.86 -4.11
N SER A 269 -5.25 -18.47 -5.39
CA SER A 269 -5.31 -19.42 -6.51
C SER A 269 -3.95 -20.04 -6.86
N LYS A 270 -2.85 -19.42 -6.45
CA LYS A 270 -1.48 -19.86 -6.73
C LYS A 270 -0.95 -20.69 -5.57
N LYS A 271 -1.00 -22.00 -5.68
CA LYS A 271 -0.45 -22.90 -4.65
C LYS A 271 1.08 -22.73 -4.57
N GLY A 272 1.54 -22.21 -3.44
CA GLY A 272 2.87 -22.36 -2.82
C GLY A 272 4.16 -22.11 -3.62
N THR A 273 4.23 -22.38 -4.92
CA THR A 273 5.48 -22.36 -5.71
C THR A 273 5.48 -21.45 -6.93
N ASP A 274 4.32 -20.90 -7.35
CA ASP A 274 4.20 -20.21 -8.63
C ASP A 274 4.35 -18.69 -8.58
N ILE A 275 4.60 -18.10 -7.40
CA ILE A 275 4.91 -16.68 -7.28
C ILE A 275 6.39 -16.49 -7.56
N LYS A 276 6.75 -16.38 -8.84
CA LYS A 276 8.10 -15.98 -9.25
C LYS A 276 8.29 -14.48 -8.99
N CYS A 277 9.35 -14.16 -8.25
CA CYS A 277 9.83 -12.79 -8.03
C CYS A 277 10.28 -12.11 -9.33
#